data_61df2ea1fd5317572acd1342add48d37
#
_entry.id   61df2ea1fd5317572acd1342add48d37
#
_cell.length_a   1.000
_cell.length_b   1.000
_cell.length_c   1.000
_cell.angle_alpha   90.00
_cell.angle_beta   90.00
_cell.angle_gamma   90.00
#
_symmetry.space_group_name_H-M   'P 1'
#
loop_
_entity.id
_entity.type
_entity.pdbx_description
1 polymer ?
#
loop_
_entity_poly.entity_id
_entity_poly.type
_entity_poly.pdbx_seq_one_letter_code
_entity_poly.pdbx_strand_id
1 'polypeptide(L)'
;MKGCRVAKTGELPPGIRRLSRRAFVRGSLGALALLLPLPWRPKPAASQEIQQGFSRPYRAAFQKVMTSRMVQCLLCPRNCETKDGERGECGVRENRKGIYYSLVYGNPCAVYVDPVEKKPFFHVLPGSRSFSIATAGCNLHCKFCQNWEISQATPEKTDNFDLPPEKVVAGAKAAGCLSVAYTYVEPIIFYEYMTAVGRLTKGAGLLSTCHSAGYINPEPLEELAQVLDAATIDLKAFDPHFYKELVDGKLEPVLNTLKTLRRRGVHLEVVNLVIPQFNDQPQNISDMCAWIRDELGPLTPLHFSRFYPLYKMQNHFPTPVSTLESARELALKAGLKYVYLGNIPGHQAENTHCHGCGKLLIARQGYQVGEMHLKEGACEYCGVKIPGIWKQKA
;
A
#
# COMPACT_ATOMS: atom_id res chain seq x y z
N MET A 1 -30.25 -11.96 -11.62
CA MET A 1 -30.49 -11.07 -10.49
C MET A 1 -30.47 -11.88 -9.21
N LYS A 2 -29.33 -11.98 -8.52
CA LYS A 2 -29.22 -12.42 -7.11
C LYS A 2 -27.97 -11.74 -6.58
N GLY A 3 -28.15 -10.84 -5.59
CA GLY A 3 -27.09 -10.00 -5.05
C GLY A 3 -25.99 -10.81 -4.36
N CYS A 4 -24.77 -10.49 -4.67
CA CYS A 4 -23.59 -11.02 -4.04
C CYS A 4 -23.38 -10.30 -2.70
N ARG A 5 -23.61 -11.01 -1.59
CA ARG A 5 -23.32 -10.52 -0.24
C ARG A 5 -21.81 -10.50 -0.03
N VAL A 6 -21.31 -9.36 0.39
CA VAL A 6 -19.92 -9.19 0.86
C VAL A 6 -19.64 -10.21 1.97
N ALA A 7 -18.66 -11.07 1.78
CA ALA A 7 -18.23 -12.05 2.76
C ALA A 7 -17.52 -11.34 3.92
N LYS A 8 -18.13 -11.33 5.10
CA LYS A 8 -17.46 -11.05 6.37
C LYS A 8 -16.56 -12.25 6.70
N THR A 9 -15.29 -12.16 6.44
CA THR A 9 -14.31 -13.18 6.83
C THR A 9 -14.04 -13.08 8.33
N GLY A 10 -14.56 -14.01 9.06
CA GLY A 10 -14.37 -14.21 10.49
C GLY A 10 -14.96 -15.53 10.90
N GLU A 11 -14.65 -16.64 10.18
CA GLU A 11 -15.02 -17.99 10.62
C GLU A 11 -13.94 -18.57 11.51
N LEU A 12 -14.31 -18.83 12.77
CA LEU A 12 -13.56 -19.63 13.74
C LEU A 12 -13.68 -21.13 13.39
N PRO A 13 -12.67 -21.96 13.72
CA PRO A 13 -12.67 -23.38 13.41
C PRO A 13 -13.78 -24.14 14.13
N PRO A 14 -14.25 -25.31 13.62
CA PRO A 14 -15.40 -26.04 14.12
C PRO A 14 -15.12 -26.67 15.47
N GLY A 15 -15.86 -26.27 16.50
CA GLY A 15 -15.79 -26.88 17.83
C GLY A 15 -16.40 -26.09 18.99
N ILE A 16 -16.78 -24.84 18.83
CA ILE A 16 -17.34 -24.03 19.93
C ILE A 16 -18.85 -23.85 19.74
N ARG A 17 -19.64 -24.58 20.54
CA ARG A 17 -21.11 -24.42 20.62
C ARG A 17 -21.44 -23.04 21.24
N ARG A 18 -22.27 -22.26 20.55
CA ARG A 18 -22.90 -21.05 21.10
C ARG A 18 -23.83 -21.42 22.24
N LEU A 19 -23.52 -21.00 23.46
CA LEU A 19 -24.47 -21.00 24.58
C LEU A 19 -25.39 -19.79 24.49
N SER A 20 -26.69 -20.02 24.46
CA SER A 20 -27.73 -19.00 24.38
C SER A 20 -27.84 -18.22 25.70
N ARG A 21 -28.14 -16.90 25.62
CA ARG A 21 -28.22 -15.94 26.72
C ARG A 21 -29.42 -16.16 27.70
N ARG A 22 -30.07 -17.35 27.76
CA ARG A 22 -31.29 -17.58 28.57
C ARG A 22 -31.21 -18.64 29.65
N ALA A 23 -30.03 -19.10 30.06
CA ALA A 23 -29.92 -20.13 31.10
C ALA A 23 -28.92 -19.76 32.20
N PHE A 24 -29.10 -18.62 32.87
CA PHE A 24 -28.37 -18.37 34.11
C PHE A 24 -29.15 -17.40 35.04
N VAL A 25 -30.29 -17.84 35.51
CA VAL A 25 -30.91 -17.29 36.73
C VAL A 25 -31.57 -18.45 37.47
N ARG A 26 -30.92 -19.02 38.47
CA ARG A 26 -31.47 -19.54 39.74
C ARG A 26 -30.42 -20.41 40.45
N GLY A 27 -29.98 -19.97 41.55
CA GLY A 27 -29.11 -20.72 42.50
C GLY A 27 -28.44 -19.79 43.47
N SER A 28 -29.06 -19.65 44.64
CA SER A 28 -28.83 -18.71 45.70
C SER A 28 -27.67 -19.05 46.65
N LEU A 29 -27.15 -18.00 47.28
CA LEU A 29 -26.57 -17.86 48.65
C LEU A 29 -25.13 -18.35 48.89
N GLY A 30 -24.30 -17.39 49.28
CA GLY A 30 -23.01 -17.59 49.92
C GLY A 30 -22.12 -16.34 49.85
N ALA A 31 -22.31 -15.38 50.77
CA ALA A 31 -21.47 -14.19 50.85
C ALA A 31 -20.09 -14.54 51.37
N LEU A 32 -19.04 -14.18 50.62
CA LEU A 32 -17.71 -13.82 51.13
C LEU A 32 -17.11 -12.78 50.20
N ALA A 33 -17.15 -11.51 50.63
CA ALA A 33 -16.56 -10.39 49.91
C ALA A 33 -15.03 -10.41 50.09
N LEU A 34 -14.33 -10.96 49.09
CA LEU A 34 -12.91 -10.71 48.88
C LEU A 34 -12.77 -9.52 47.94
N LEU A 35 -12.30 -8.39 48.45
CA LEU A 35 -11.90 -7.21 47.66
C LEU A 35 -10.71 -7.56 46.77
N LEU A 36 -10.98 -8.07 45.58
CA LEU A 36 -10.00 -8.13 44.52
C LEU A 36 -10.06 -6.81 43.72
N PRO A 37 -8.92 -6.19 43.41
CA PRO A 37 -8.92 -4.99 42.58
C PRO A 37 -9.56 -5.31 41.21
N LEU A 38 -10.60 -4.53 40.83
CA LEU A 38 -11.23 -4.62 39.53
C LEU A 38 -10.15 -4.53 38.43
N PRO A 39 -10.09 -5.49 37.52
CA PRO A 39 -9.18 -5.36 36.39
C PRO A 39 -9.52 -4.09 35.61
N TRP A 40 -8.55 -3.21 35.44
CA TRP A 40 -8.64 -2.01 34.62
C TRP A 40 -9.08 -2.43 33.22
N ARG A 41 -10.35 -2.21 32.90
CA ARG A 41 -10.84 -2.30 31.52
C ARG A 41 -10.34 -1.06 30.79
N PRO A 42 -9.45 -1.21 29.77
CA PRO A 42 -9.11 -0.08 28.93
C PRO A 42 -10.42 0.44 28.32
N LYS A 43 -10.66 1.75 28.42
CA LYS A 43 -11.76 2.40 27.68
C LYS A 43 -11.61 2.02 26.23
N PRO A 44 -12.68 1.56 25.54
CA PRO A 44 -12.61 1.36 24.10
C PRO A 44 -12.13 2.67 23.48
N ALA A 45 -11.13 2.60 22.61
CA ALA A 45 -10.73 3.74 21.80
C ALA A 45 -12.00 4.32 21.19
N ALA A 46 -12.20 5.63 21.34
CA ALA A 46 -13.41 6.31 20.88
C ALA A 46 -13.77 5.78 19.50
N SER A 47 -14.98 5.26 19.33
CA SER A 47 -15.48 4.76 18.06
C SER A 47 -15.33 5.90 17.05
N GLN A 48 -14.46 5.70 16.06
CA GLN A 48 -14.30 6.66 14.99
C GLN A 48 -15.64 6.72 14.28
N GLU A 49 -16.27 7.90 14.24
CA GLU A 49 -17.53 8.07 13.56
C GLU A 49 -17.29 7.88 12.06
N ILE A 50 -17.95 6.89 11.49
CA ILE A 50 -17.98 6.64 10.06
C ILE A 50 -19.18 7.39 9.51
N GLN A 51 -18.97 8.28 8.53
CA GLN A 51 -20.01 9.08 7.92
C GLN A 51 -19.96 8.92 6.40
N GLN A 52 -21.08 8.53 5.80
CA GLN A 52 -21.20 8.50 4.35
C GLN A 52 -21.02 9.92 3.79
N GLY A 53 -20.17 10.06 2.81
CA GLY A 53 -19.93 11.33 2.11
C GLY A 53 -19.16 12.39 2.90
N PHE A 54 -18.68 12.09 4.12
CA PHE A 54 -17.89 13.05 4.87
C PHE A 54 -16.66 13.49 4.08
N SER A 55 -16.51 14.79 3.91
CA SER A 55 -15.40 15.40 3.19
C SER A 55 -14.93 16.66 3.92
N ARG A 56 -13.62 16.86 3.96
CA ARG A 56 -12.98 18.04 4.55
C ARG A 56 -12.13 18.71 3.47
N PRO A 57 -12.65 19.71 2.77
CA PRO A 57 -11.87 20.45 1.78
C PRO A 57 -10.64 21.10 2.39
N TYR A 58 -9.48 20.82 1.81
CA TYR A 58 -8.20 21.37 2.22
C TYR A 58 -7.51 22.00 1.01
N ARG A 59 -6.91 23.19 1.17
CA ARG A 59 -6.25 23.87 0.05
C ARG A 59 -5.16 22.97 -0.53
N ALA A 60 -5.27 22.71 -1.84
CA ALA A 60 -4.34 21.83 -2.52
C ALA A 60 -3.00 22.51 -2.81
N ALA A 61 -1.91 21.75 -2.67
CA ALA A 61 -0.59 22.13 -3.15
C ALA A 61 -0.46 21.88 -4.66
N PHE A 62 0.62 22.34 -5.27
CA PHE A 62 0.96 22.10 -6.69
C PHE A 62 -0.18 22.47 -7.64
N GLN A 63 -0.59 23.70 -7.60
CA GLN A 63 -1.57 24.28 -8.50
C GLN A 63 -1.04 25.55 -9.17
N LYS A 64 -1.45 25.78 -10.41
CA LYS A 64 -1.20 27.02 -11.14
C LYS A 64 -2.54 27.67 -11.49
N VAL A 65 -2.74 28.90 -11.02
CA VAL A 65 -3.90 29.69 -11.42
C VAL A 65 -3.67 30.17 -12.85
N MET A 66 -4.66 29.95 -13.69
CA MET A 66 -4.69 30.38 -15.08
C MET A 66 -5.66 31.56 -15.26
N THR A 67 -5.92 31.93 -16.50
CA THR A 67 -6.91 32.97 -16.81
C THR A 67 -8.33 32.55 -16.46
N SER A 68 -9.22 33.49 -16.18
CA SER A 68 -10.66 33.24 -15.98
C SER A 68 -10.99 32.24 -14.84
N ARG A 69 -10.21 32.23 -13.76
CA ARG A 69 -10.35 31.33 -12.61
C ARG A 69 -10.18 29.83 -12.95
N MET A 70 -9.60 29.50 -14.10
CA MET A 70 -9.15 28.16 -14.37
C MET A 70 -7.94 27.82 -13.50
N VAL A 71 -7.83 26.57 -13.08
CA VAL A 71 -6.70 26.06 -12.31
C VAL A 71 -6.13 24.84 -13.01
N GLN A 72 -4.81 24.81 -13.18
CA GLN A 72 -4.07 23.64 -13.60
C GLN A 72 -3.50 22.93 -12.37
N CYS A 73 -3.79 21.63 -12.24
CA CYS A 73 -3.18 20.77 -11.22
C CYS A 73 -1.80 20.30 -11.70
N LEU A 74 -0.76 20.54 -10.90
CA LEU A 74 0.62 20.15 -11.21
C LEU A 74 1.11 18.94 -10.39
N LEU A 75 0.20 18.23 -9.71
CA LEU A 75 0.57 17.14 -8.81
C LEU A 75 0.99 15.88 -9.55
N CYS A 76 0.30 15.52 -10.61
CA CYS A 76 0.58 14.29 -11.37
C CYS A 76 0.58 14.54 -12.88
N PRO A 77 1.08 13.60 -13.70
CA PRO A 77 1.22 13.78 -15.15
C PRO A 77 -0.09 13.96 -15.94
N ARG A 78 -1.25 13.90 -15.28
CA ARG A 78 -2.54 14.29 -15.87
C ARG A 78 -2.57 15.77 -16.17
N ASN A 79 -1.96 16.61 -15.30
CA ASN A 79 -1.93 18.06 -15.43
C ASN A 79 -3.30 18.66 -15.73
N CYS A 80 -4.34 18.18 -15.04
CA CYS A 80 -5.74 18.53 -15.28
C CYS A 80 -5.97 20.04 -15.23
N GLU A 81 -6.62 20.59 -16.25
CA GLU A 81 -7.11 21.96 -16.29
C GLU A 81 -8.60 21.96 -15.96
N THR A 82 -9.01 22.73 -14.95
CA THR A 82 -10.38 22.71 -14.42
C THR A 82 -10.95 24.11 -14.30
N LYS A 83 -12.21 24.27 -14.72
CA LYS A 83 -13.02 25.45 -14.47
C LYS A 83 -13.57 25.45 -13.05
N ASP A 84 -14.20 26.56 -12.65
CA ASP A 84 -14.87 26.68 -11.35
C ASP A 84 -15.93 25.57 -11.18
N GLY A 85 -15.85 24.83 -10.08
CA GLY A 85 -16.71 23.69 -9.76
C GLY A 85 -16.29 22.36 -10.40
N GLU A 86 -15.31 22.34 -11.30
CA GLU A 86 -14.84 21.10 -11.94
C GLU A 86 -13.78 20.38 -11.10
N ARG A 87 -13.70 19.06 -11.28
CA ARG A 87 -12.70 18.20 -10.65
C ARG A 87 -11.71 17.66 -11.68
N GLY A 88 -10.48 17.40 -11.23
CA GLY A 88 -9.52 16.63 -12.01
C GLY A 88 -9.93 15.14 -12.12
N GLU A 89 -9.25 14.41 -13.02
CA GLU A 89 -9.48 13.00 -13.35
C GLU A 89 -9.51 12.07 -12.11
N CYS A 90 -8.79 12.41 -11.05
CA CYS A 90 -8.79 11.64 -9.80
C CYS A 90 -10.11 11.71 -9.03
N GLY A 91 -11.04 12.63 -9.37
CA GLY A 91 -12.34 12.83 -8.73
C GLY A 91 -12.32 13.46 -7.34
N VAL A 92 -11.13 13.76 -6.80
CA VAL A 92 -10.96 14.19 -5.39
C VAL A 92 -10.26 15.54 -5.22
N ARG A 93 -9.97 16.22 -6.30
CA ARG A 93 -9.38 17.57 -6.30
C ARG A 93 -10.27 18.48 -7.15
N GLU A 94 -10.74 19.58 -6.58
CA GLU A 94 -11.79 20.43 -7.12
C GLU A 94 -11.36 21.90 -7.17
N ASN A 95 -11.62 22.58 -8.28
CA ASN A 95 -11.44 24.01 -8.39
C ASN A 95 -12.66 24.74 -7.79
N ARG A 96 -12.45 25.61 -6.83
CA ARG A 96 -13.45 26.51 -6.24
C ARG A 96 -13.00 27.95 -6.40
N LYS A 97 -13.60 28.66 -7.33
CA LYS A 97 -13.35 30.07 -7.60
C LYS A 97 -11.88 30.41 -7.87
N GLY A 98 -11.16 29.52 -8.59
CA GLY A 98 -9.74 29.72 -8.92
C GLY A 98 -8.76 29.23 -7.84
N ILE A 99 -9.24 28.53 -6.82
CA ILE A 99 -8.42 27.84 -5.81
C ILE A 99 -8.72 26.36 -5.87
N TYR A 100 -7.67 25.52 -5.91
CA TYR A 100 -7.81 24.08 -5.95
C TYR A 100 -7.85 23.49 -4.53
N TYR A 101 -8.77 22.60 -4.28
CA TYR A 101 -8.96 21.95 -3.00
C TYR A 101 -8.87 20.44 -3.13
N SER A 102 -8.16 19.80 -2.22
CA SER A 102 -8.27 18.36 -1.95
C SER A 102 -9.54 18.11 -1.13
N LEU A 103 -10.35 17.15 -1.53
CA LEU A 103 -11.58 16.73 -0.84
C LEU A 103 -11.36 15.53 0.09
N VAL A 104 -10.09 15.08 0.19
CA VAL A 104 -9.70 13.84 0.87
C VAL A 104 -8.62 14.06 1.94
N TYR A 105 -8.68 15.20 2.65
CA TYR A 105 -7.79 15.48 3.76
C TYR A 105 -8.41 15.10 5.09
N GLY A 106 -7.87 14.06 5.74
CA GLY A 106 -8.33 13.60 7.04
C GLY A 106 -9.64 12.82 7.02
N ASN A 107 -10.04 12.31 5.86
CA ASN A 107 -11.25 11.53 5.67
C ASN A 107 -11.01 10.24 4.85
N PRO A 108 -10.13 9.33 5.33
CA PRO A 108 -9.91 8.05 4.66
C PRO A 108 -11.20 7.20 4.65
N CYS A 109 -11.40 6.44 3.56
CA CYS A 109 -12.49 5.47 3.45
C CYS A 109 -12.04 4.03 3.79
N ALA A 110 -10.76 3.81 3.96
CA ALA A 110 -10.21 2.53 4.40
C ALA A 110 -9.13 2.76 5.47
N VAL A 111 -9.30 2.07 6.62
CA VAL A 111 -8.37 2.12 7.76
C VAL A 111 -8.22 0.70 8.29
N TYR A 112 -7.01 0.13 8.24
CA TYR A 112 -6.72 -1.23 8.67
C TYR A 112 -5.38 -1.34 9.38
N VAL A 113 -5.25 -2.38 10.20
CA VAL A 113 -3.96 -2.85 10.71
C VAL A 113 -3.59 -4.11 9.94
N ASP A 114 -2.54 -4.03 9.13
CA ASP A 114 -2.10 -5.12 8.28
C ASP A 114 -0.66 -5.55 8.60
N PRO A 115 -0.27 -6.79 8.26
CA PRO A 115 1.14 -7.15 8.16
C PRO A 115 1.86 -6.27 7.12
N VAL A 116 3.10 -5.91 7.39
CA VAL A 116 3.90 -5.09 6.47
C VAL A 116 4.12 -5.81 5.13
N GLU A 117 4.18 -7.13 5.14
CA GLU A 117 4.29 -8.00 3.96
C GLU A 117 3.12 -7.85 2.98
N LYS A 118 1.94 -7.46 3.47
CA LYS A 118 0.77 -7.17 2.60
C LYS A 118 0.94 -5.91 1.75
N LYS A 119 1.96 -5.06 2.06
CA LYS A 119 2.29 -3.83 1.33
C LYS A 119 3.41 -4.02 0.31
N PRO A 120 3.64 -5.10 -0.20
CA PRO A 120 4.73 -6.09 -0.30
C PRO A 120 6.11 -5.51 0.09
N PHE A 121 6.27 -5.20 1.36
CA PHE A 121 7.58 -4.89 1.95
C PHE A 121 8.19 -6.14 2.57
N PHE A 122 9.19 -6.71 1.91
CA PHE A 122 9.90 -7.90 2.40
C PHE A 122 11.22 -7.54 3.08
N HIS A 123 11.73 -6.33 2.83
CA HIS A 123 12.96 -5.81 3.42
C HIS A 123 12.71 -4.64 4.38
N VAL A 124 11.49 -4.51 4.92
CA VAL A 124 11.13 -3.46 5.88
C VAL A 124 10.44 -4.08 7.09
N LEU A 125 11.12 -4.11 8.24
CA LEU A 125 10.60 -4.59 9.53
C LEU A 125 9.75 -5.87 9.41
N PRO A 126 10.28 -6.99 8.92
CA PRO A 126 9.52 -8.22 8.67
C PRO A 126 8.72 -8.67 9.89
N GLY A 127 7.47 -9.12 9.66
CA GLY A 127 6.54 -9.56 10.70
C GLY A 127 5.90 -8.42 11.51
N SER A 128 6.19 -7.17 11.20
CA SER A 128 5.59 -6.02 11.90
C SER A 128 4.19 -5.68 11.37
N ARG A 129 3.45 -4.92 12.17
CA ARG A 129 2.15 -4.36 11.78
C ARG A 129 2.29 -2.94 11.25
N SER A 130 1.50 -2.62 10.23
CA SER A 130 1.38 -1.30 9.62
C SER A 130 -0.03 -0.76 9.76
N PHE A 131 -0.18 0.50 10.15
CA PHE A 131 -1.46 1.20 10.14
C PHE A 131 -1.70 1.75 8.74
N SER A 132 -2.66 1.16 8.03
CA SER A 132 -2.90 1.37 6.60
C SER A 132 -4.09 2.29 6.38
N ILE A 133 -3.92 3.33 5.56
CA ILE A 133 -4.98 4.27 5.20
C ILE A 133 -5.10 4.44 3.70
N ALA A 134 -6.35 4.63 3.23
CA ALA A 134 -6.68 5.04 1.86
C ALA A 134 -7.88 5.96 1.84
N THR A 135 -7.92 6.83 0.85
CA THR A 135 -9.07 7.69 0.56
C THR A 135 -9.79 7.21 -0.70
N ALA A 136 -10.94 7.82 -1.03
CA ALA A 136 -11.56 7.62 -2.34
C ALA A 136 -10.71 8.24 -3.45
N GLY A 137 -10.83 7.71 -4.69
CA GLY A 137 -10.22 8.25 -5.89
C GLY A 137 -8.89 7.63 -6.30
N CYS A 138 -8.48 7.89 -7.54
CA CYS A 138 -7.20 7.49 -8.11
C CYS A 138 -6.92 8.31 -9.37
N ASN A 139 -5.65 8.61 -9.67
CA ASN A 139 -5.27 9.30 -10.90
C ASN A 139 -5.00 8.35 -12.09
N LEU A 140 -5.27 7.05 -11.92
CA LEU A 140 -5.19 6.00 -12.94
C LEU A 140 -6.50 5.21 -13.01
N HIS A 141 -6.77 4.62 -14.20
CA HIS A 141 -8.02 3.88 -14.48
C HIS A 141 -7.73 2.43 -14.89
N CYS A 142 -6.88 1.74 -14.12
CA CYS A 142 -6.46 0.37 -14.41
C CYS A 142 -7.65 -0.57 -14.58
N LYS A 143 -7.75 -1.24 -15.74
CA LYS A 143 -8.85 -2.17 -16.03
C LYS A 143 -8.89 -3.40 -15.11
N PHE A 144 -7.74 -3.71 -14.47
CA PHE A 144 -7.54 -4.83 -13.55
C PHE A 144 -7.50 -4.41 -12.05
N CYS A 145 -8.01 -3.22 -11.71
CA CYS A 145 -7.92 -2.70 -10.35
C CYS A 145 -8.64 -3.59 -9.34
N GLN A 146 -7.91 -4.03 -8.30
CA GLN A 146 -8.48 -4.85 -7.22
C GLN A 146 -9.32 -4.01 -6.22
N ASN A 147 -9.02 -2.73 -6.10
CA ASN A 147 -9.69 -1.79 -5.18
C ASN A 147 -10.55 -0.78 -5.95
N TRP A 148 -11.16 -1.21 -7.07
CA TRP A 148 -11.91 -0.33 -7.97
C TRP A 148 -13.10 0.36 -7.27
N GLU A 149 -13.68 -0.28 -6.26
CA GLU A 149 -14.84 0.24 -5.51
C GLU A 149 -14.53 1.58 -4.83
N ILE A 150 -13.30 1.76 -4.33
CA ILE A 150 -12.86 3.00 -3.68
C ILE A 150 -11.98 3.85 -4.61
N SER A 151 -11.18 3.24 -5.49
CA SER A 151 -10.28 3.97 -6.38
C SER A 151 -11.00 4.69 -7.51
N GLN A 152 -12.18 4.21 -7.93
CA GLN A 152 -13.01 4.83 -8.96
C GLN A 152 -14.25 5.53 -8.36
N ALA A 153 -14.23 5.80 -7.07
CA ALA A 153 -15.28 6.52 -6.35
C ALA A 153 -14.85 7.95 -6.01
N THR A 154 -15.83 8.79 -5.71
CA THR A 154 -15.61 10.10 -5.10
C THR A 154 -15.91 10.03 -3.60
N PRO A 155 -15.41 10.98 -2.77
CA PRO A 155 -15.61 10.94 -1.32
C PRO A 155 -17.09 10.92 -0.90
N GLU A 156 -17.99 11.50 -1.71
CA GLU A 156 -19.42 11.51 -1.45
C GLU A 156 -20.08 10.12 -1.56
N LYS A 157 -19.42 9.19 -2.24
CA LYS A 157 -19.93 7.82 -2.49
C LYS A 157 -19.28 6.77 -1.59
N THR A 158 -18.44 7.17 -0.66
CA THR A 158 -17.73 6.27 0.25
C THR A 158 -18.10 6.58 1.71
N ASP A 159 -17.96 5.58 2.55
CA ASP A 159 -18.02 5.71 4.00
C ASP A 159 -16.66 6.16 4.51
N ASN A 160 -16.59 7.35 5.09
CA ASN A 160 -15.34 8.00 5.45
C ASN A 160 -15.21 8.17 6.96
N PHE A 161 -13.98 8.00 7.47
CA PHE A 161 -13.64 8.24 8.88
C PHE A 161 -13.24 9.70 9.10
N ASP A 162 -13.63 10.32 10.20
CA ASP A 162 -12.99 11.56 10.65
C ASP A 162 -11.65 11.26 11.34
N LEU A 163 -10.59 11.26 10.54
CA LEU A 163 -9.25 10.81 10.96
C LEU A 163 -8.16 11.82 10.56
N PRO A 164 -8.06 12.99 11.24
CA PRO A 164 -6.99 13.95 10.99
C PRO A 164 -5.60 13.34 11.25
N PRO A 165 -4.51 13.95 10.74
CA PRO A 165 -3.15 13.39 10.81
C PRO A 165 -2.71 12.92 12.19
N GLU A 166 -3.03 13.67 13.24
CA GLU A 166 -2.67 13.35 14.63
C GLU A 166 -3.35 12.06 15.11
N LYS A 167 -4.62 11.85 14.73
CA LYS A 167 -5.37 10.63 15.05
C LYS A 167 -4.82 9.40 14.34
N VAL A 168 -4.27 9.54 13.11
CA VAL A 168 -3.60 8.44 12.41
C VAL A 168 -2.41 7.93 13.23
N VAL A 169 -1.54 8.84 13.64
CA VAL A 169 -0.33 8.49 14.40
C VAL A 169 -0.69 7.93 15.79
N ALA A 170 -1.66 8.53 16.46
CA ALA A 170 -2.16 8.02 17.74
C ALA A 170 -2.76 6.62 17.59
N GLY A 171 -3.56 6.37 16.53
CA GLY A 171 -4.12 5.06 16.21
C GLY A 171 -3.05 4.02 15.89
N ALA A 172 -2.03 4.38 15.13
CA ALA A 172 -0.90 3.51 14.82
C ALA A 172 -0.15 3.07 16.09
N LYS A 173 0.15 4.01 16.98
CA LYS A 173 0.78 3.71 18.28
C LYS A 173 -0.10 2.83 19.16
N ALA A 174 -1.38 3.17 19.30
CA ALA A 174 -2.32 2.39 20.11
C ALA A 174 -2.50 0.95 19.60
N ALA A 175 -2.41 0.75 18.27
CA ALA A 175 -2.45 -0.57 17.66
C ALA A 175 -1.10 -1.31 17.69
N GLY A 176 -0.02 -0.71 18.23
CA GLY A 176 1.32 -1.28 18.24
C GLY A 176 1.90 -1.49 16.85
N CYS A 177 1.54 -0.62 15.89
CA CYS A 177 2.12 -0.61 14.55
C CYS A 177 3.49 0.06 14.57
N LEU A 178 4.43 -0.45 13.76
CA LEU A 178 5.75 0.13 13.60
C LEU A 178 5.82 1.08 12.39
N SER A 179 4.78 1.12 11.57
CA SER A 179 4.69 1.98 10.40
C SER A 179 3.27 2.47 10.15
N VAL A 180 3.17 3.59 9.42
CA VAL A 180 1.94 4.02 8.74
C VAL A 180 2.14 3.80 7.25
N ALA A 181 1.15 3.17 6.58
CA ALA A 181 1.19 2.90 5.15
C ALA A 181 0.05 3.62 4.41
N TYR A 182 0.42 4.35 3.37
CA TYR A 182 -0.49 4.94 2.39
C TYR A 182 -0.64 3.95 1.24
N THR A 183 -1.85 3.39 1.02
CA THR A 183 -2.00 2.20 0.18
C THR A 183 -3.41 2.02 -0.38
N TYR A 184 -3.70 0.88 -1.01
CA TYR A 184 -4.95 0.41 -1.62
C TYR A 184 -5.40 1.19 -2.85
N VAL A 185 -5.39 2.51 -2.83
CA VAL A 185 -5.56 3.41 -3.98
C VAL A 185 -4.23 4.09 -4.30
N GLU A 186 -4.21 5.02 -5.25
CA GLU A 186 -3.01 5.82 -5.49
C GLU A 186 -2.83 6.91 -4.41
N PRO A 187 -1.81 6.82 -3.52
CA PRO A 187 -1.66 7.75 -2.42
C PRO A 187 -1.37 9.19 -2.85
N ILE A 188 -0.88 9.37 -4.07
CA ILE A 188 -0.54 10.70 -4.59
C ILE A 188 -1.76 11.63 -4.61
N ILE A 189 -2.98 11.08 -4.82
CA ILE A 189 -4.18 11.93 -4.91
C ILE A 189 -4.55 12.60 -3.57
N PHE A 190 -4.14 12.03 -2.44
CA PHE A 190 -4.30 12.62 -1.10
C PHE A 190 -2.98 13.16 -0.53
N TYR A 191 -2.18 13.76 -1.39
CA TYR A 191 -0.82 14.24 -1.16
C TYR A 191 -0.67 15.05 0.14
N GLU A 192 -1.53 16.05 0.35
CA GLU A 192 -1.48 16.96 1.50
C GLU A 192 -1.70 16.20 2.81
N TYR A 193 -2.63 15.25 2.79
CA TYR A 193 -2.91 14.40 3.94
C TYR A 193 -1.75 13.43 4.21
N MET A 194 -1.26 12.75 3.17
CA MET A 194 -0.11 11.84 3.26
C MET A 194 1.14 12.55 3.79
N THR A 195 1.46 13.73 3.29
CA THR A 195 2.66 14.47 3.73
C THR A 195 2.53 14.99 5.15
N ALA A 196 1.35 15.44 5.57
CA ALA A 196 1.09 15.85 6.96
C ALA A 196 1.22 14.66 7.92
N VAL A 197 0.59 13.52 7.60
CA VAL A 197 0.72 12.28 8.38
C VAL A 197 2.17 11.81 8.41
N GLY A 198 2.89 11.84 7.26
CA GLY A 198 4.27 11.38 7.16
C GLY A 198 5.24 12.14 8.06
N ARG A 199 5.11 13.47 8.13
CA ARG A 199 5.92 14.29 9.04
C ARG A 199 5.69 13.90 10.51
N LEU A 200 4.43 13.75 10.93
CA LEU A 200 4.08 13.34 12.28
C LEU A 200 4.51 11.90 12.59
N THR A 201 4.38 10.99 11.63
CA THR A 201 4.79 9.59 11.74
C THR A 201 6.29 9.48 12.02
N LYS A 202 7.11 10.19 11.24
CA LYS A 202 8.58 10.24 11.44
C LYS A 202 8.94 10.88 12.77
N GLY A 203 8.29 11.98 13.16
CA GLY A 203 8.48 12.63 14.46
C GLY A 203 8.07 11.76 15.64
N ALA A 204 7.25 10.74 15.40
CA ALA A 204 6.81 9.79 16.42
C ALA A 204 7.67 8.51 16.49
N GLY A 205 8.77 8.42 15.71
CA GLY A 205 9.65 7.25 15.63
C GLY A 205 9.07 6.07 14.84
N LEU A 206 7.95 6.26 14.12
CA LEU A 206 7.35 5.25 13.24
C LEU A 206 7.86 5.42 11.80
N LEU A 207 7.83 4.35 11.00
CA LEU A 207 8.15 4.45 9.58
C LEU A 207 6.95 4.97 8.78
N SER A 208 7.23 5.91 7.88
CA SER A 208 6.28 6.43 6.89
C SER A 208 6.50 5.70 5.57
N THR A 209 5.52 4.91 5.12
CA THR A 209 5.66 4.02 3.98
C THR A 209 4.52 4.20 2.97
N CYS A 210 4.77 3.99 1.68
CA CYS A 210 3.71 4.00 0.69
C CYS A 210 3.78 2.80 -0.28
N HIS A 211 2.60 2.39 -0.78
CA HIS A 211 2.47 1.51 -1.93
C HIS A 211 1.71 2.31 -3.01
N SER A 212 2.38 2.62 -4.10
CA SER A 212 1.95 3.59 -5.11
C SER A 212 2.22 3.07 -6.53
N ALA A 213 1.46 3.53 -7.50
CA ALA A 213 1.78 3.35 -8.91
C ALA A 213 2.89 4.33 -9.39
N GLY A 214 3.36 5.23 -8.55
CA GLY A 214 4.42 6.16 -8.86
C GLY A 214 4.07 7.23 -9.90
N TYR A 215 2.77 7.52 -10.10
CA TYR A 215 2.31 8.44 -11.13
C TYR A 215 2.20 9.88 -10.59
N ILE A 216 3.36 10.51 -10.41
CA ILE A 216 3.55 11.83 -9.77
C ILE A 216 4.51 12.67 -10.61
N ASN A 217 4.34 14.00 -10.60
CA ASN A 217 5.27 14.94 -11.24
C ASN A 217 6.58 15.08 -10.45
N PRO A 218 7.68 15.50 -11.06
CA PRO A 218 8.99 15.57 -10.41
C PRO A 218 9.03 16.46 -9.16
N GLU A 219 8.47 17.68 -9.23
CA GLU A 219 8.53 18.65 -8.13
C GLU A 219 7.83 18.11 -6.85
N PRO A 220 6.55 17.69 -6.87
CA PRO A 220 5.91 17.11 -5.70
C PRO A 220 6.58 15.80 -5.23
N LEU A 221 7.21 15.04 -6.12
CA LEU A 221 7.95 13.84 -5.76
C LEU A 221 9.17 14.14 -4.90
N GLU A 222 9.92 15.20 -5.23
CA GLU A 222 11.10 15.60 -4.46
C GLU A 222 10.75 15.99 -3.01
N GLU A 223 9.61 16.64 -2.79
CA GLU A 223 9.11 16.93 -1.44
C GLU A 223 8.58 15.68 -0.74
N LEU A 224 7.84 14.83 -1.46
CA LEU A 224 7.30 13.59 -0.92
C LEU A 224 8.40 12.66 -0.42
N ALA A 225 9.51 12.54 -1.16
CA ALA A 225 10.64 11.69 -0.79
C ALA A 225 11.25 12.05 0.58
N GLN A 226 11.08 13.29 1.06
CA GLN A 226 11.59 13.73 2.38
C GLN A 226 10.78 13.13 3.54
N VAL A 227 9.51 12.82 3.31
CA VAL A 227 8.60 12.30 4.34
C VAL A 227 8.40 10.78 4.28
N LEU A 228 8.96 10.10 3.27
CA LEU A 228 8.93 8.65 3.16
C LEU A 228 10.22 8.01 3.68
N ASP A 229 10.10 6.87 4.34
CA ASP A 229 11.21 5.98 4.70
C ASP A 229 11.32 4.81 3.72
N ALA A 230 10.18 4.30 3.24
CA ALA A 230 10.12 3.21 2.27
C ALA A 230 8.95 3.36 1.30
N ALA A 231 9.13 2.85 0.09
CA ALA A 231 8.10 2.79 -0.94
C ALA A 231 8.13 1.45 -1.67
N THR A 232 6.95 0.87 -1.91
CA THR A 232 6.76 -0.12 -2.96
C THR A 232 6.09 0.55 -4.14
N ILE A 233 6.67 0.39 -5.33
CA ILE A 233 6.16 1.02 -6.55
C ILE A 233 5.74 -0.04 -7.56
N ASP A 234 4.50 0.09 -8.03
CA ASP A 234 3.97 -0.76 -9.09
C ASP A 234 4.54 -0.35 -10.45
N LEU A 235 5.57 -1.04 -10.93
CA LEU A 235 5.96 -1.01 -12.34
C LEU A 235 5.10 -2.04 -13.10
N LYS A 236 3.93 -1.58 -13.57
CA LYS A 236 2.86 -2.46 -14.05
C LYS A 236 3.20 -3.21 -15.34
N ALA A 237 4.03 -2.64 -16.19
CA ALA A 237 4.66 -3.25 -17.36
C ALA A 237 5.85 -2.39 -17.80
N PHE A 238 6.75 -2.95 -18.60
CA PHE A 238 7.81 -2.20 -19.26
C PHE A 238 7.43 -1.95 -20.74
N ASP A 239 6.20 -1.45 -20.93
CA ASP A 239 5.58 -1.24 -22.21
C ASP A 239 4.66 0.00 -22.18
N PRO A 240 4.94 1.06 -22.96
CA PRO A 240 4.09 2.24 -23.09
C PRO A 240 2.67 1.94 -23.59
N HIS A 241 2.50 0.92 -24.45
CA HIS A 241 1.19 0.51 -24.95
C HIS A 241 0.32 -0.06 -23.85
N PHE A 242 0.87 -0.93 -22.99
CA PHE A 242 0.18 -1.44 -21.81
C PHE A 242 -0.30 -0.31 -20.90
N TYR A 243 0.58 0.68 -20.65
CA TYR A 243 0.21 1.83 -19.82
C TYR A 243 -0.93 2.64 -20.42
N LYS A 244 -0.90 2.86 -21.74
CA LYS A 244 -1.96 3.59 -22.44
C LYS A 244 -3.29 2.83 -22.38
N GLU A 245 -3.29 1.55 -22.72
CA GLU A 245 -4.52 0.79 -22.95
C GLU A 245 -5.15 0.20 -21.67
N LEU A 246 -4.33 -0.27 -20.71
CA LEU A 246 -4.82 -0.98 -19.55
C LEU A 246 -4.78 -0.14 -18.26
N VAL A 247 -3.91 0.85 -18.20
CA VAL A 247 -3.69 1.67 -16.99
C VAL A 247 -4.29 3.06 -17.15
N ASP A 248 -4.44 3.52 -18.40
CA ASP A 248 -4.76 4.89 -18.75
C ASP A 248 -3.74 5.87 -18.15
N GLY A 249 -2.47 5.65 -18.49
CA GLY A 249 -1.33 6.42 -17.98
C GLY A 249 -0.13 6.38 -18.92
N LYS A 250 1.03 6.77 -18.41
CA LYS A 250 2.31 6.77 -19.14
C LYS A 250 3.36 6.04 -18.29
N LEU A 251 4.25 5.27 -18.96
CA LEU A 251 5.34 4.55 -18.32
C LEU A 251 6.41 5.50 -17.76
N GLU A 252 6.84 6.48 -18.56
CA GLU A 252 7.98 7.35 -18.25
C GLU A 252 7.92 8.06 -16.87
N PRO A 253 6.79 8.63 -16.42
CA PRO A 253 6.70 9.20 -15.09
C PRO A 253 6.97 8.19 -13.97
N VAL A 254 6.58 6.93 -14.16
CA VAL A 254 6.81 5.86 -13.17
C VAL A 254 8.29 5.51 -13.08
N LEU A 255 8.97 5.39 -14.23
CA LEU A 255 10.42 5.18 -14.27
C LEU A 255 11.18 6.33 -13.59
N ASN A 256 10.77 7.58 -13.83
CA ASN A 256 11.34 8.75 -13.16
C ASN A 256 11.11 8.73 -11.65
N THR A 257 9.94 8.27 -11.18
CA THR A 257 9.64 8.11 -9.77
C THR A 257 10.57 7.09 -9.12
N LEU A 258 10.76 5.94 -9.72
CA LEU A 258 11.66 4.89 -9.23
C LEU A 258 13.09 5.41 -9.09
N LYS A 259 13.64 6.07 -10.13
CA LYS A 259 14.99 6.66 -10.10
C LYS A 259 15.11 7.74 -9.01
N THR A 260 14.11 8.59 -8.86
CA THR A 260 14.14 9.69 -7.87
C THR A 260 14.10 9.14 -6.45
N LEU A 261 13.21 8.20 -6.13
CA LEU A 261 13.15 7.58 -4.81
C LEU A 261 14.47 6.88 -4.45
N ARG A 262 15.07 6.15 -5.41
CA ARG A 262 16.38 5.53 -5.24
C ARG A 262 17.46 6.55 -4.94
N ARG A 263 17.54 7.62 -5.72
CA ARG A 263 18.51 8.72 -5.53
C ARG A 263 18.33 9.42 -4.19
N ARG A 264 17.09 9.58 -3.71
CA ARG A 264 16.76 10.21 -2.43
C ARG A 264 16.96 9.29 -1.21
N GLY A 265 17.40 8.05 -1.40
CA GLY A 265 17.69 7.11 -0.32
C GLY A 265 16.44 6.55 0.36
N VAL A 266 15.26 6.67 -0.24
CA VAL A 266 14.05 5.97 0.20
C VAL A 266 14.25 4.48 -0.08
N HIS A 267 13.99 3.60 0.91
CA HIS A 267 14.04 2.17 0.65
C HIS A 267 12.97 1.80 -0.39
N LEU A 268 13.39 1.12 -1.44
CA LEU A 268 12.53 0.87 -2.61
C LEU A 268 12.41 -0.62 -2.88
N GLU A 269 11.17 -1.09 -3.03
CA GLU A 269 10.83 -2.41 -3.59
C GLU A 269 9.91 -2.20 -4.80
N VAL A 270 10.09 -3.01 -5.84
CA VAL A 270 9.32 -2.90 -7.09
C VAL A 270 8.31 -4.03 -7.17
N VAL A 271 7.09 -3.73 -7.61
CA VAL A 271 6.03 -4.71 -7.80
C VAL A 271 5.59 -4.74 -9.26
N ASN A 272 5.49 -5.94 -9.82
CA ASN A 272 4.91 -6.16 -11.13
C ASN A 272 3.77 -7.19 -11.03
N LEU A 273 2.55 -6.76 -11.35
CA LEU A 273 1.40 -7.66 -11.48
C LEU A 273 1.46 -8.30 -12.86
N VAL A 274 1.78 -9.59 -12.93
CA VAL A 274 1.88 -10.31 -14.21
C VAL A 274 0.49 -10.69 -14.70
N ILE A 275 0.10 -10.18 -15.87
CA ILE A 275 -1.20 -10.44 -16.50
C ILE A 275 -0.96 -11.20 -17.82
N PRO A 276 -1.43 -12.46 -17.91
CA PRO A 276 -1.22 -13.29 -19.09
C PRO A 276 -1.68 -12.60 -20.37
N GLN A 277 -0.89 -12.72 -21.44
CA GLN A 277 -1.10 -12.12 -22.78
C GLN A 277 -0.88 -10.60 -22.87
N PHE A 278 -0.68 -9.90 -21.75
CA PHE A 278 -0.52 -8.45 -21.76
C PHE A 278 0.89 -7.98 -21.40
N ASN A 279 1.50 -8.54 -20.33
CA ASN A 279 2.84 -8.13 -19.89
C ASN A 279 3.72 -9.32 -19.46
N ASP A 280 3.33 -10.54 -19.82
CA ASP A 280 4.03 -11.79 -19.48
C ASP A 280 5.02 -12.26 -20.55
N GLN A 281 5.21 -11.50 -21.63
CA GLN A 281 6.17 -11.82 -22.71
C GLN A 281 7.60 -11.83 -22.15
N PRO A 282 8.39 -12.89 -22.43
CA PRO A 282 9.75 -13.05 -21.89
C PRO A 282 10.67 -11.85 -22.16
N GLN A 283 10.58 -11.24 -23.35
CA GLN A 283 11.40 -10.09 -23.69
C GLN A 283 11.05 -8.87 -22.85
N ASN A 284 9.75 -8.55 -22.68
CA ASN A 284 9.28 -7.42 -21.88
C ASN A 284 9.74 -7.54 -20.41
N ILE A 285 9.62 -8.76 -19.83
CA ILE A 285 10.10 -9.05 -18.47
C ILE A 285 11.62 -8.90 -18.36
N SER A 286 12.36 -9.41 -19.37
CA SER A 286 13.83 -9.32 -19.38
C SER A 286 14.31 -7.87 -19.47
N ASP A 287 13.70 -7.06 -20.33
CA ASP A 287 14.02 -5.64 -20.50
C ASP A 287 13.72 -4.85 -19.22
N MET A 288 12.58 -5.11 -18.58
CA MET A 288 12.23 -4.53 -17.28
C MET A 288 13.26 -4.89 -16.21
N CYS A 289 13.66 -6.16 -16.12
CA CYS A 289 14.63 -6.62 -15.13
C CYS A 289 16.02 -6.06 -15.37
N ALA A 290 16.46 -5.94 -16.64
CA ALA A 290 17.71 -5.28 -16.99
C ALA A 290 17.69 -3.81 -16.59
N TRP A 291 16.60 -3.09 -16.91
CA TRP A 291 16.43 -1.70 -16.49
C TRP A 291 16.46 -1.53 -14.95
N ILE A 292 15.77 -2.40 -14.18
CA ILE A 292 15.80 -2.36 -12.71
C ILE A 292 17.23 -2.59 -12.21
N ARG A 293 17.96 -3.58 -12.75
CA ARG A 293 19.35 -3.84 -12.38
C ARG A 293 20.23 -2.63 -12.61
N ASP A 294 20.12 -1.99 -13.78
CA ASP A 294 21.02 -0.94 -14.23
C ASP A 294 20.71 0.42 -13.58
N GLU A 295 19.44 0.79 -13.44
CA GLU A 295 19.00 2.09 -12.91
C GLU A 295 18.80 2.09 -11.38
N LEU A 296 18.36 0.96 -10.80
CA LEU A 296 18.03 0.87 -9.36
C LEU A 296 19.04 0.01 -8.59
N GLY A 297 19.77 -0.85 -9.27
CA GLY A 297 20.77 -1.74 -8.71
C GLY A 297 20.28 -3.18 -8.51
N PRO A 298 21.22 -4.17 -8.58
CA PRO A 298 20.90 -5.61 -8.55
C PRO A 298 20.31 -6.10 -7.23
N LEU A 299 20.43 -5.33 -6.15
CA LEU A 299 19.91 -5.66 -4.82
C LEU A 299 18.51 -5.07 -4.55
N THR A 300 17.89 -4.39 -5.53
CA THR A 300 16.52 -3.89 -5.42
C THR A 300 15.53 -5.06 -5.43
N PRO A 301 14.68 -5.23 -4.40
CA PRO A 301 13.70 -6.30 -4.39
C PRO A 301 12.64 -6.10 -5.48
N LEU A 302 12.35 -7.19 -6.21
CA LEU A 302 11.30 -7.25 -7.23
C LEU A 302 10.28 -8.32 -6.84
N HIS A 303 9.01 -7.95 -6.85
CA HIS A 303 7.88 -8.83 -6.56
C HIS A 303 7.04 -9.05 -7.81
N PHE A 304 6.99 -10.27 -8.32
CA PHE A 304 6.00 -10.66 -9.33
C PHE A 304 4.73 -11.15 -8.61
N SER A 305 3.64 -10.42 -8.79
CA SER A 305 2.35 -10.76 -8.18
C SER A 305 1.43 -11.46 -9.16
N ARG A 306 0.72 -12.48 -8.66
CA ARG A 306 -0.29 -13.21 -9.41
C ARG A 306 -1.51 -12.33 -9.64
N PHE A 307 -1.94 -12.20 -10.90
CA PHE A 307 -3.20 -11.56 -11.27
C PHE A 307 -4.38 -12.50 -11.00
N TYR A 308 -5.46 -11.92 -10.50
CA TYR A 308 -6.79 -12.53 -10.43
C TYR A 308 -7.81 -11.65 -11.17
N PRO A 309 -8.73 -12.27 -11.96
CA PRO A 309 -9.72 -11.54 -12.76
C PRO A 309 -10.67 -10.73 -11.88
N LEU A 310 -10.64 -9.40 -12.05
CA LEU A 310 -11.50 -8.46 -11.32
C LEU A 310 -11.86 -7.24 -12.19
N TYR A 311 -12.83 -6.47 -11.75
CA TYR A 311 -13.28 -5.21 -12.34
C TYR A 311 -13.62 -5.34 -13.82
N LYS A 312 -12.85 -4.72 -14.74
CA LYS A 312 -13.11 -4.77 -16.19
C LYS A 312 -12.43 -5.95 -16.90
N MET A 313 -11.73 -6.81 -16.14
CA MET A 313 -11.00 -7.97 -16.68
C MET A 313 -11.50 -9.31 -16.12
N GLN A 314 -12.79 -9.42 -15.80
CA GLN A 314 -13.39 -10.64 -15.24
C GLN A 314 -13.37 -11.84 -16.18
N ASN A 315 -13.29 -11.60 -17.49
CA ASN A 315 -13.29 -12.66 -18.52
C ASN A 315 -11.88 -13.21 -18.83
N HIS A 316 -10.87 -12.86 -18.04
CA HIS A 316 -9.51 -13.38 -18.15
C HIS A 316 -9.25 -14.49 -17.14
N PHE A 317 -8.16 -15.24 -17.33
CA PHE A 317 -7.73 -16.28 -16.40
C PHE A 317 -6.70 -15.73 -15.40
N PRO A 318 -6.66 -16.27 -14.16
CA PRO A 318 -5.57 -15.97 -13.22
C PRO A 318 -4.22 -16.38 -13.82
N THR A 319 -3.16 -15.67 -13.45
CA THR A 319 -1.81 -16.01 -13.90
C THR A 319 -1.44 -17.44 -13.44
N PRO A 320 -1.02 -18.32 -14.35
CA PRO A 320 -0.45 -19.62 -13.96
C PRO A 320 0.79 -19.44 -13.09
N VAL A 321 0.99 -20.33 -12.11
CA VAL A 321 2.17 -20.27 -11.24
C VAL A 321 3.45 -20.41 -12.06
N SER A 322 3.47 -21.30 -13.05
CA SER A 322 4.60 -21.49 -13.97
C SER A 322 5.01 -20.23 -14.72
N THR A 323 4.06 -19.35 -15.08
CA THR A 323 4.36 -18.05 -15.71
C THR A 323 5.13 -17.15 -14.75
N LEU A 324 4.75 -17.12 -13.47
CA LEU A 324 5.45 -16.34 -12.44
C LEU A 324 6.84 -16.92 -12.12
N GLU A 325 6.96 -18.25 -12.10
CA GLU A 325 8.26 -18.95 -11.93
C GLU A 325 9.20 -18.62 -13.09
N SER A 326 8.71 -18.66 -14.32
CA SER A 326 9.47 -18.24 -15.51
C SER A 326 9.90 -16.77 -15.45
N ALA A 327 9.01 -15.87 -15.03
CA ALA A 327 9.35 -14.45 -14.84
C ALA A 327 10.45 -14.28 -13.78
N ARG A 328 10.38 -15.02 -12.69
CA ARG A 328 11.41 -15.02 -11.64
C ARG A 328 12.76 -15.52 -12.17
N GLU A 329 12.78 -16.59 -12.94
CA GLU A 329 14.01 -17.10 -13.56
C GLU A 329 14.66 -16.06 -14.49
N LEU A 330 13.87 -15.37 -15.32
CA LEU A 330 14.36 -14.31 -16.18
C LEU A 330 14.98 -13.17 -15.36
N ALA A 331 14.34 -12.78 -14.26
CA ALA A 331 14.85 -11.72 -13.38
C ALA A 331 16.17 -12.13 -12.70
N LEU A 332 16.29 -13.37 -12.23
CA LEU A 332 17.53 -13.89 -11.67
C LEU A 332 18.65 -13.98 -12.73
N LYS A 333 18.33 -14.42 -13.96
CA LYS A 333 19.26 -14.43 -15.10
C LYS A 333 19.71 -13.01 -15.47
N ALA A 334 18.82 -12.02 -15.38
CA ALA A 334 19.17 -10.61 -15.57
C ALA A 334 20.12 -10.05 -14.49
N GLY A 335 20.33 -10.78 -13.39
CA GLY A 335 21.28 -10.43 -12.32
C GLY A 335 20.65 -9.87 -11.04
N LEU A 336 19.32 -9.75 -10.96
CA LEU A 336 18.63 -9.35 -9.72
C LEU A 336 18.82 -10.42 -8.64
N LYS A 337 19.00 -9.99 -7.38
CA LYS A 337 19.30 -10.90 -6.27
C LYS A 337 18.09 -11.22 -5.39
N TYR A 338 17.10 -10.35 -5.35
CA TYR A 338 15.91 -10.49 -4.52
C TYR A 338 14.68 -10.46 -5.40
N VAL A 339 14.17 -11.64 -5.76
CA VAL A 339 13.02 -11.81 -6.64
C VAL A 339 11.99 -12.70 -5.96
N TYR A 340 10.83 -12.12 -5.66
CA TYR A 340 9.76 -12.74 -4.90
C TYR A 340 8.54 -13.02 -5.77
N LEU A 341 7.74 -14.03 -5.38
CA LEU A 341 6.43 -14.31 -5.98
C LEU A 341 5.34 -14.01 -4.95
N GLY A 342 4.40 -13.14 -5.31
CA GLY A 342 3.29 -12.72 -4.47
C GLY A 342 1.95 -13.32 -4.91
N ASN A 343 0.97 -13.34 -4.00
CA ASN A 343 -0.36 -13.93 -4.20
C ASN A 343 -0.34 -15.44 -4.49
N ILE A 344 0.67 -16.16 -4.00
CA ILE A 344 0.81 -17.61 -4.05
C ILE A 344 1.26 -18.11 -2.67
N PRO A 345 0.39 -18.07 -1.65
CA PRO A 345 0.77 -18.39 -0.28
C PRO A 345 1.44 -19.79 -0.15
N GLY A 346 2.60 -19.83 0.53
CA GLY A 346 3.36 -21.05 0.75
C GLY A 346 4.37 -21.40 -0.36
N HIS A 347 4.51 -20.57 -1.38
CA HIS A 347 5.54 -20.76 -2.39
C HIS A 347 6.93 -20.40 -1.85
N GLN A 348 7.95 -21.21 -2.14
CA GLN A 348 9.31 -21.00 -1.61
C GLN A 348 9.95 -19.66 -2.01
N ALA A 349 9.50 -19.08 -3.11
CA ALA A 349 9.95 -17.76 -3.55
C ALA A 349 9.41 -16.58 -2.71
N GLU A 350 8.63 -16.83 -1.65
CA GLU A 350 8.32 -15.84 -0.59
C GLU A 350 9.48 -15.69 0.40
N ASN A 351 10.39 -16.66 0.46
CA ASN A 351 11.52 -16.64 1.37
C ASN A 351 12.63 -15.69 0.91
N THR A 352 13.31 -15.06 1.87
CA THR A 352 14.50 -14.26 1.59
C THR A 352 15.75 -15.11 1.78
N HIS A 353 16.61 -15.15 0.76
CA HIS A 353 17.91 -15.82 0.82
C HIS A 353 19.05 -14.81 0.73
N CYS A 354 20.17 -15.12 1.37
CA CYS A 354 21.37 -14.28 1.34
C CYS A 354 21.95 -14.22 -0.08
N HIS A 355 22.15 -13.00 -0.61
CA HIS A 355 22.75 -12.83 -1.93
C HIS A 355 24.26 -13.20 -1.97
N GLY A 356 24.90 -13.30 -0.80
CA GLY A 356 26.31 -13.70 -0.72
C GLY A 356 26.53 -15.20 -0.58
N CYS A 357 25.82 -15.88 0.33
CA CYS A 357 26.04 -17.32 0.63
C CYS A 357 24.84 -18.22 0.26
N GLY A 358 23.73 -17.68 -0.23
CA GLY A 358 22.56 -18.46 -0.65
C GLY A 358 21.70 -19.02 0.47
N LYS A 359 22.12 -18.92 1.75
CA LYS A 359 21.35 -19.47 2.88
C LYS A 359 20.08 -18.72 3.14
N LEU A 360 19.07 -19.43 3.66
CA LEU A 360 17.79 -18.86 4.09
C LEU A 360 18.03 -17.81 5.19
N LEU A 361 17.45 -16.62 5.00
CA LEU A 361 17.50 -15.52 5.96
C LEU A 361 16.16 -15.24 6.63
N ILE A 362 15.07 -15.32 5.87
CA ILE A 362 13.72 -15.09 6.40
C ILE A 362 12.78 -16.10 5.75
N ALA A 363 12.21 -16.96 6.58
CA ALA A 363 11.15 -17.87 6.16
C ALA A 363 9.81 -17.14 6.12
N ARG A 364 9.01 -17.39 5.08
CA ARG A 364 7.64 -16.82 4.96
C ARG A 364 6.65 -17.87 4.48
N GLN A 365 5.41 -17.71 4.96
CA GLN A 365 4.24 -18.41 4.46
C GLN A 365 3.10 -17.40 4.34
N GLY A 366 2.85 -16.88 3.13
CA GLY A 366 2.00 -15.74 2.90
C GLY A 366 2.50 -14.51 3.64
N TYR A 367 1.71 -13.97 4.57
CA TYR A 367 2.09 -12.80 5.37
C TYR A 367 2.71 -13.17 6.73
N GLN A 368 2.88 -14.44 7.03
CA GLN A 368 3.50 -14.90 8.27
C GLN A 368 5.02 -15.01 8.08
N VAL A 369 5.75 -14.40 9.00
CA VAL A 369 7.22 -14.49 9.08
C VAL A 369 7.56 -15.54 10.12
N GLY A 370 8.38 -16.52 9.74
CA GLY A 370 8.91 -17.57 10.59
C GLY A 370 10.32 -17.25 11.09
N GLU A 371 11.24 -18.16 10.88
CA GLU A 371 12.64 -18.02 11.28
C GLU A 371 13.31 -16.85 10.55
N MET A 372 14.16 -16.13 11.28
CA MET A 372 14.91 -15.01 10.74
C MET A 372 16.38 -15.08 11.19
N HIS A 373 17.30 -15.14 10.22
CA HIS A 373 18.74 -15.25 10.40
C HIS A 373 19.47 -13.97 9.98
N LEU A 374 19.01 -12.85 10.53
CA LEU A 374 19.60 -11.52 10.33
C LEU A 374 20.00 -10.92 11.68
N LYS A 375 21.25 -10.48 11.79
CA LYS A 375 21.75 -9.75 12.94
C LYS A 375 22.16 -8.34 12.49
N GLU A 376 21.49 -7.32 13.01
CA GLU A 376 21.74 -5.89 12.68
C GLU A 376 21.76 -5.60 11.16
N GLY A 377 20.90 -6.27 10.40
CA GLY A 377 20.80 -6.12 8.94
C GLY A 377 21.92 -6.81 8.17
N ALA A 378 22.65 -7.74 8.79
CA ALA A 378 23.63 -8.59 8.15
C ALA A 378 23.23 -10.07 8.24
N CYS A 379 23.64 -10.87 7.27
CA CYS A 379 23.48 -12.33 7.28
C CYS A 379 24.22 -12.94 8.46
N GLU A 380 23.58 -13.74 9.31
CA GLU A 380 24.21 -14.41 10.45
C GLU A 380 25.27 -15.43 10.04
N TYR A 381 25.20 -15.95 8.81
CA TYR A 381 26.11 -17.00 8.32
C TYR A 381 27.39 -16.46 7.68
N CYS A 382 27.33 -15.34 6.94
CA CYS A 382 28.49 -14.84 6.21
C CYS A 382 28.78 -13.34 6.44
N GLY A 383 27.99 -12.66 7.26
CA GLY A 383 28.22 -11.27 7.63
C GLY A 383 27.87 -10.23 6.53
N VAL A 384 27.47 -10.65 5.32
CA VAL A 384 27.15 -9.69 4.26
C VAL A 384 25.94 -8.83 4.64
N LYS A 385 26.01 -7.52 4.39
CA LYS A 385 24.91 -6.58 4.63
C LYS A 385 23.75 -6.85 3.65
N ILE A 386 22.53 -6.91 4.18
CA ILE A 386 21.31 -7.09 3.41
C ILE A 386 20.60 -5.73 3.31
N PRO A 387 20.31 -5.22 2.10
CA PRO A 387 19.58 -3.96 1.95
C PRO A 387 18.19 -4.06 2.58
N GLY A 388 17.81 -3.05 3.36
CA GLY A 388 16.51 -3.04 4.04
C GLY A 388 16.47 -2.14 5.26
N ILE A 389 15.31 -2.06 5.88
CA ILE A 389 15.10 -1.42 7.19
C ILE A 389 14.76 -2.54 8.18
N TRP A 390 15.73 -2.93 8.99
CA TRP A 390 15.64 -4.13 9.84
C TRP A 390 15.36 -3.81 11.31
N LYS A 391 15.45 -2.54 11.70
CA LYS A 391 15.10 -2.05 13.04
C LYS A 391 14.42 -0.69 12.96
N GLN A 392 13.61 -0.40 13.95
CA GLN A 392 13.00 0.92 14.12
C GLN A 392 14.09 1.98 14.34
N LYS A 393 13.86 3.20 13.88
CA LYS A 393 14.72 4.33 14.23
C LYS A 393 14.54 4.63 15.72
N ALA A 394 15.66 4.75 16.43
CA ALA A 394 15.67 5.14 17.82
C ALA A 394 15.17 6.59 18.00
#